data_d2cc45a68e9500789899880e4ca3b239
#
_entry.id   d2cc45a68e9500789899880e4ca3b239
#
_cell.length_a   1.000
_cell.length_b   1.000
_cell.length_c   1.000
_cell.angle_alpha   90.00
_cell.angle_beta   90.00
_cell.angle_gamma   90.00
#
_symmetry.space_group_name_H-M   'P 1'
#
loop_
_entity.id
_entity.type
_entity.pdbx_description
1 polymer ?
#
loop_
_entity_poly.entity_id
_entity_poly.type
_entity_poly.pdbx_seq_one_letter_code
_entity_poly.pdbx_strand_id
1 'polypeptide(L)'
;MFRCTTVLLLLIALLGCQPDPEAIRIGSNRWLGYAPLYLADDLGWTAPSGVRLVEYPTTTGVLRGFRNGMLDAAMLTLDETLALQDSAADLDLEIILITNVSAGADALFARAPVATLADLRGQRIGVENTALGAYFLSRVLDQAQLTIDDLQVLSLPVHEQVEAFAAKRIDAVITFASEGPALESQGARRIFDSRQLPGEIIDVLVVDRQWVNPKQRRQLRALWFDALRT
;
A
#
# COMPACT_ATOMS: atom_id res chain seq x y z
N MET A 1 -18.00 27.95 -55.34
CA MET A 1 -17.01 26.95 -54.97
C MET A 1 -16.43 27.13 -53.55
N PHE A 2 -16.53 28.28 -52.89
CA PHE A 2 -15.98 28.54 -51.54
C PHE A 2 -16.72 27.85 -50.36
N ARG A 3 -17.98 27.50 -50.54
CA ARG A 3 -18.78 26.90 -49.43
C ARG A 3 -18.52 25.41 -49.17
N CYS A 4 -18.05 24.64 -50.14
CA CYS A 4 -17.74 23.22 -49.95
C CYS A 4 -16.40 22.98 -49.25
N THR A 5 -15.41 23.86 -49.45
CA THR A 5 -14.06 23.75 -48.85
C THR A 5 -14.09 24.02 -47.34
N THR A 6 -14.93 24.94 -46.88
CA THR A 6 -15.06 25.26 -45.44
C THR A 6 -15.73 24.13 -44.64
N VAL A 7 -16.70 23.44 -45.24
CA VAL A 7 -17.38 22.30 -44.61
C VAL A 7 -16.42 21.09 -44.47
N LEU A 8 -15.57 20.87 -45.49
CA LEU A 8 -14.61 19.77 -45.46
C LEU A 8 -13.50 19.98 -44.39
N LEU A 9 -13.04 21.22 -44.18
CA LEU A 9 -12.08 21.57 -43.14
C LEU A 9 -12.66 21.45 -41.73
N LEU A 10 -13.97 21.74 -41.52
CA LEU A 10 -14.63 21.52 -40.23
C LEU A 10 -14.80 20.02 -39.90
N LEU A 11 -15.04 19.17 -40.89
CA LEU A 11 -15.17 17.71 -40.70
C LEU A 11 -13.84 17.07 -40.34
N ILE A 12 -12.70 17.57 -40.84
CA ILE A 12 -11.37 17.06 -40.48
C ILE A 12 -10.97 17.46 -39.03
N ALA A 13 -11.44 18.62 -38.57
CA ALA A 13 -11.18 19.05 -37.18
C ALA A 13 -11.95 18.21 -36.13
N LEU A 14 -13.03 17.53 -36.51
CA LEU A 14 -13.81 16.65 -35.63
C LEU A 14 -13.21 15.22 -35.50
N LEU A 15 -12.28 14.84 -36.39
CA LEU A 15 -11.62 13.55 -36.35
C LEU A 15 -10.35 13.55 -35.44
N GLY A 16 -9.96 14.70 -34.91
CA GLY A 16 -8.72 14.86 -34.12
C GLY A 16 -8.83 14.59 -32.62
N CYS A 17 -10.04 14.41 -32.07
CA CYS A 17 -10.23 14.07 -30.66
C CYS A 17 -10.73 12.64 -30.53
N GLN A 18 -9.86 11.66 -30.80
CA GLN A 18 -10.03 10.38 -30.10
C GLN A 18 -9.59 10.64 -28.66
N PRO A 19 -10.44 10.37 -27.65
CA PRO A 19 -9.96 10.37 -26.28
C PRO A 19 -8.81 9.35 -26.24
N ASP A 20 -7.65 9.79 -25.75
CA ASP A 20 -6.57 8.85 -25.39
C ASP A 20 -7.21 7.73 -24.58
N PRO A 21 -6.90 6.45 -24.88
CA PRO A 21 -7.40 5.36 -24.06
C PRO A 21 -7.07 5.70 -22.61
N GLU A 22 -8.12 5.81 -21.79
CA GLU A 22 -7.98 6.27 -20.40
C GLU A 22 -6.91 5.44 -19.72
N ALA A 23 -5.86 6.09 -19.22
CA ALA A 23 -4.71 5.41 -18.62
C ALA A 23 -5.18 4.63 -17.38
N ILE A 24 -4.68 3.41 -17.19
CA ILE A 24 -4.94 2.58 -16.02
C ILE A 24 -4.45 3.33 -14.78
N ARG A 25 -5.34 3.68 -13.88
CA ARG A 25 -5.03 4.39 -12.64
C ARG A 25 -4.64 3.36 -11.58
N ILE A 26 -3.36 3.36 -11.18
CA ILE A 26 -2.85 2.49 -10.12
C ILE A 26 -2.70 3.30 -8.84
N GLY A 27 -3.45 2.94 -7.81
CA GLY A 27 -3.28 3.50 -6.47
C GLY A 27 -2.13 2.86 -5.72
N SER A 28 -1.30 3.68 -5.07
CA SER A 28 -0.20 3.24 -4.24
C SER A 28 0.05 4.21 -3.09
N ASN A 29 0.68 3.75 -2.03
CA ASN A 29 1.29 4.58 -0.99
C ASN A 29 2.80 4.37 -0.98
N ARG A 30 3.55 5.27 -0.33
CA ARG A 30 5.02 5.15 -0.24
C ARG A 30 5.42 4.01 0.70
N TRP A 31 5.59 2.86 0.11
CA TRP A 31 6.09 1.66 0.73
C TRP A 31 7.30 1.14 -0.06
N LEU A 32 8.37 0.74 0.62
CA LEU A 32 9.61 0.30 -0.03
C LEU A 32 9.38 -0.89 -0.98
N GLY A 33 8.45 -1.79 -0.62
CA GLY A 33 8.07 -2.93 -1.45
C GLY A 33 7.44 -2.56 -2.79
N TYR A 34 6.99 -1.30 -2.95
CA TYR A 34 6.40 -0.78 -4.19
C TYR A 34 7.39 0.06 -5.02
N ALA A 35 8.66 0.15 -4.59
CA ALA A 35 9.70 0.93 -5.27
C ALA A 35 9.82 0.68 -6.78
N PRO A 36 9.66 -0.55 -7.33
CA PRO A 36 9.71 -0.76 -8.77
C PRO A 36 8.67 0.04 -9.55
N LEU A 37 7.45 0.22 -9.01
CA LEU A 37 6.41 1.03 -9.66
C LEU A 37 6.79 2.52 -9.68
N TYR A 38 7.32 3.03 -8.57
CA TYR A 38 7.80 4.40 -8.48
C TYR A 38 9.02 4.65 -9.38
N LEU A 39 9.94 3.68 -9.45
CA LEU A 39 11.08 3.75 -10.37
C LEU A 39 10.62 3.80 -11.83
N ALA A 40 9.65 2.98 -12.21
CA ALA A 40 9.07 3.02 -13.55
C ALA A 40 8.44 4.37 -13.87
N ASP A 41 7.82 5.02 -12.89
CA ASP A 41 7.23 6.36 -13.03
C ASP A 41 8.31 7.43 -13.18
N ASP A 42 9.32 7.44 -12.32
CA ASP A 42 10.45 8.36 -12.36
C ASP A 42 11.25 8.25 -13.67
N LEU A 43 11.34 7.05 -14.25
CA LEU A 43 11.96 6.79 -15.56
C LEU A 43 11.06 7.18 -16.75
N GLY A 44 9.82 7.63 -16.49
CA GLY A 44 8.86 7.99 -17.52
C GLY A 44 8.27 6.80 -18.31
N TRP A 45 8.30 5.59 -17.75
CA TRP A 45 7.82 4.38 -18.43
C TRP A 45 6.32 4.14 -18.25
N THR A 46 5.71 4.75 -17.25
CA THR A 46 4.28 4.57 -16.92
C THR A 46 3.39 5.14 -18.03
N ALA A 47 3.57 6.39 -18.44
CA ALA A 47 2.72 7.03 -19.43
C ALA A 47 2.75 6.33 -20.80
N PRO A 48 3.91 5.95 -21.40
CA PRO A 48 3.93 5.17 -22.63
C PRO A 48 3.30 3.77 -22.50
N SER A 49 3.24 3.23 -21.28
CA SER A 49 2.58 1.95 -20.97
C SER A 49 1.07 2.11 -20.73
N GLY A 50 0.51 3.29 -20.90
CA GLY A 50 -0.90 3.57 -20.61
C GLY A 50 -1.24 3.44 -19.12
N VAL A 51 -0.30 3.80 -18.24
CA VAL A 51 -0.44 3.72 -16.78
C VAL A 51 -0.30 5.11 -16.18
N ARG A 52 -1.09 5.38 -15.15
CA ARG A 52 -0.98 6.56 -14.30
C ARG A 52 -0.88 6.14 -12.84
N LEU A 53 0.25 6.41 -12.22
CA LEU A 53 0.43 6.23 -10.78
C LEU A 53 -0.33 7.32 -10.03
N VAL A 54 -1.11 6.93 -9.02
CA VAL A 54 -1.86 7.82 -8.12
C VAL A 54 -1.40 7.54 -6.69
N GLU A 55 -0.60 8.45 -6.15
CA GLU A 55 -0.07 8.30 -4.80
C GLU A 55 -1.10 8.77 -3.76
N TYR A 56 -1.24 7.98 -2.70
CA TYR A 56 -2.03 8.31 -1.50
C TYR A 56 -1.12 8.33 -0.27
N PRO A 57 -1.44 9.15 0.73
CA PRO A 57 -0.66 9.19 1.97
C PRO A 57 -0.70 7.87 2.77
N THR A 58 -1.78 7.08 2.63
CA THR A 58 -2.01 5.84 3.38
C THR A 58 -2.69 4.79 2.51
N THR A 59 -2.52 3.51 2.84
CA THR A 59 -3.24 2.40 2.20
C THR A 59 -4.75 2.55 2.34
N THR A 60 -5.26 3.07 3.45
CA THR A 60 -6.69 3.37 3.61
C THR A 60 -7.21 4.31 2.52
N GLY A 61 -6.39 5.28 2.09
CA GLY A 61 -6.70 6.15 0.95
C GLY A 61 -6.78 5.37 -0.37
N VAL A 62 -5.83 4.48 -0.61
CA VAL A 62 -5.80 3.59 -1.78
C VAL A 62 -7.06 2.72 -1.82
N LEU A 63 -7.40 2.04 -0.72
CA LEU A 63 -8.61 1.21 -0.59
C LEU A 63 -9.89 1.98 -0.90
N ARG A 64 -10.03 3.18 -0.35
CA ARG A 64 -11.19 4.04 -0.62
C ARG A 64 -11.26 4.46 -2.09
N GLY A 65 -10.12 4.85 -2.68
CA GLY A 65 -10.04 5.22 -4.08
C GLY A 65 -10.42 4.07 -5.00
N PHE A 66 -9.94 2.87 -4.72
CA PHE A 66 -10.23 1.67 -5.49
C PHE A 66 -11.70 1.28 -5.37
N ARG A 67 -12.22 1.17 -4.15
CA ARG A 67 -13.63 0.85 -3.88
C ARG A 67 -14.61 1.82 -4.57
N ASN A 68 -14.24 3.09 -4.67
CA ASN A 68 -15.09 4.13 -5.28
C ASN A 68 -14.89 4.28 -6.79
N GLY A 69 -14.18 3.36 -7.47
CA GLY A 69 -13.94 3.41 -8.91
C GLY A 69 -13.05 4.57 -9.38
N MET A 70 -12.29 5.19 -8.45
CA MET A 70 -11.32 6.23 -8.79
C MET A 70 -9.99 5.61 -9.25
N LEU A 71 -9.79 4.32 -9.03
CA LEU A 71 -8.63 3.52 -9.39
C LEU A 71 -9.08 2.26 -10.12
N ASP A 72 -8.28 1.78 -11.05
CA ASP A 72 -8.51 0.57 -11.84
C ASP A 72 -7.66 -0.60 -11.32
N ALA A 73 -6.59 -0.26 -10.59
CA ALA A 73 -5.67 -1.18 -9.94
C ALA A 73 -5.16 -0.57 -8.62
N ALA A 74 -4.69 -1.43 -7.71
CA ALA A 74 -4.18 -0.99 -6.41
C ALA A 74 -3.02 -1.85 -5.93
N MET A 75 -2.03 -1.21 -5.30
CA MET A 75 -1.01 -1.86 -4.48
C MET A 75 -1.58 -2.01 -3.08
N LEU A 76 -1.77 -3.24 -2.64
CA LEU A 76 -2.38 -3.59 -1.34
C LEU A 76 -1.65 -4.78 -0.73
N THR A 77 -1.90 -5.04 0.55
CA THR A 77 -1.59 -6.34 1.13
C THR A 77 -2.67 -7.37 0.80
N LEU A 78 -2.36 -8.65 0.93
CA LEU A 78 -3.30 -9.73 0.66
C LEU A 78 -4.51 -9.68 1.61
N ASP A 79 -4.29 -9.41 2.90
CA ASP A 79 -5.36 -9.27 3.89
C ASP A 79 -6.28 -8.08 3.59
N GLU A 80 -5.74 -6.95 3.14
CA GLU A 80 -6.51 -5.79 2.67
C GLU A 80 -7.33 -6.13 1.43
N THR A 81 -6.76 -6.88 0.49
CA THR A 81 -7.45 -7.35 -0.71
C THR A 81 -8.61 -8.29 -0.37
N LEU A 82 -8.39 -9.23 0.57
CA LEU A 82 -9.43 -10.14 1.04
C LEU A 82 -10.56 -9.42 1.78
N ALA A 83 -10.22 -8.47 2.65
CA ALA A 83 -11.20 -7.63 3.33
C ALA A 83 -12.03 -6.77 2.34
N LEU A 84 -11.39 -6.27 1.29
CA LEU A 84 -12.09 -5.54 0.22
C LEU A 84 -13.02 -6.47 -0.56
N GLN A 85 -12.59 -7.67 -0.93
CA GLN A 85 -13.42 -8.67 -1.62
C GLN A 85 -14.67 -9.05 -0.81
N ASP A 86 -14.54 -9.18 0.52
CA ASP A 86 -15.65 -9.51 1.41
C ASP A 86 -16.63 -8.33 1.54
N SER A 87 -16.14 -7.10 1.54
CA SER A 87 -16.93 -5.88 1.78
C SER A 87 -17.49 -5.20 0.53
N ALA A 88 -17.06 -5.58 -0.67
CA ALA A 88 -17.40 -4.95 -1.95
C ALA A 88 -17.70 -5.99 -3.02
N ALA A 89 -18.89 -6.62 -2.92
CA ALA A 89 -19.32 -7.70 -3.80
C ALA A 89 -19.53 -7.30 -5.28
N ASP A 90 -19.54 -6.02 -5.58
CA ASP A 90 -19.63 -5.44 -6.91
C ASP A 90 -18.28 -5.35 -7.63
N LEU A 91 -17.18 -5.52 -6.93
CA LEU A 91 -15.84 -5.56 -7.52
C LEU A 91 -15.49 -6.98 -8.00
N ASP A 92 -14.89 -7.07 -9.20
CA ASP A 92 -14.38 -8.32 -9.76
C ASP A 92 -12.86 -8.37 -9.65
N LEU A 93 -12.37 -8.63 -8.43
CA LEU A 93 -10.97 -8.52 -8.08
C LEU A 93 -10.13 -9.68 -8.62
N GLU A 94 -8.95 -9.36 -9.15
CA GLU A 94 -7.93 -10.32 -9.54
C GLU A 94 -6.55 -9.85 -9.04
N ILE A 95 -5.88 -10.68 -8.26
CA ILE A 95 -4.46 -10.49 -7.94
C ILE A 95 -3.65 -10.91 -9.18
N ILE A 96 -2.96 -9.95 -9.79
CA ILE A 96 -2.18 -10.20 -11.01
C ILE A 96 -0.69 -10.35 -10.75
N LEU A 97 -0.22 -9.98 -9.55
CA LEU A 97 1.19 -10.07 -9.16
C LEU A 97 1.31 -10.10 -7.63
N ILE A 98 2.18 -10.96 -7.12
CA ILE A 98 2.77 -10.85 -5.78
C ILE A 98 3.99 -9.96 -5.93
N THR A 99 4.02 -8.83 -5.25
CA THR A 99 5.08 -7.82 -5.39
C THR A 99 6.21 -8.01 -4.40
N ASN A 100 5.88 -8.38 -3.18
CA ASN A 100 6.85 -8.81 -2.18
C ASN A 100 6.20 -9.64 -1.07
N VAL A 101 7.04 -10.22 -0.21
CA VAL A 101 6.65 -10.86 1.04
C VAL A 101 7.48 -10.21 2.15
N SER A 102 6.83 -9.71 3.17
CA SER A 102 7.52 -9.05 4.27
C SER A 102 8.41 -10.02 5.05
N ALA A 103 9.68 -9.68 5.17
CA ALA A 103 10.68 -10.45 5.91
C ALA A 103 11.54 -9.51 6.77
N GLY A 104 10.95 -8.94 7.81
CA GLY A 104 11.55 -7.97 8.71
C GLY A 104 11.24 -6.52 8.37
N ALA A 105 10.39 -6.26 7.38
CA ALA A 105 10.00 -4.92 6.97
C ALA A 105 8.90 -4.33 7.86
N ASP A 106 8.02 -5.17 8.40
CA ASP A 106 7.06 -4.81 9.44
C ASP A 106 7.64 -5.21 10.79
N ALA A 107 7.62 -4.30 11.76
CA ALA A 107 8.31 -4.50 13.03
C ALA A 107 7.62 -3.83 14.22
N LEU A 108 7.85 -4.41 15.39
CA LEU A 108 7.47 -3.85 16.68
C LEU A 108 8.73 -3.37 17.39
N PHE A 109 8.75 -2.09 17.69
CA PHE A 109 9.78 -1.46 18.51
C PHE A 109 9.20 -1.07 19.88
N ALA A 110 10.03 -1.16 20.93
CA ALA A 110 9.63 -0.77 22.27
C ALA A 110 10.77 -0.11 23.02
N ARG A 111 10.44 0.73 24.02
CA ARG A 111 11.41 1.30 24.95
C ARG A 111 11.58 0.42 26.18
N ALA A 112 12.71 0.57 26.88
CA ALA A 112 12.88 -0.02 28.20
C ALA A 112 11.77 0.46 29.16
N PRO A 113 11.22 -0.41 30.05
CA PRO A 113 11.73 -1.75 30.37
C PRO A 113 11.20 -2.87 29.46
N VAL A 114 10.32 -2.59 28.46
CA VAL A 114 9.74 -3.60 27.58
C VAL A 114 10.85 -4.28 26.76
N ALA A 115 11.08 -5.55 26.99
CA ALA A 115 12.11 -6.34 26.33
C ALA A 115 11.56 -7.58 25.61
N THR A 116 10.40 -8.06 25.99
CA THR A 116 9.69 -9.22 25.44
C THR A 116 8.25 -8.85 25.08
N LEU A 117 7.58 -9.70 24.30
CA LEU A 117 6.17 -9.48 23.98
C LEU A 117 5.27 -9.53 25.22
N ALA A 118 5.59 -10.35 26.22
CA ALA A 118 4.82 -10.42 27.46
C ALA A 118 4.86 -9.11 28.26
N ASP A 119 5.95 -8.32 28.15
CA ASP A 119 6.10 -7.04 28.85
C ASP A 119 5.19 -5.94 28.27
N LEU A 120 4.51 -6.21 27.15
CA LEU A 120 3.55 -5.28 26.54
C LEU A 120 2.28 -5.09 27.38
N ARG A 121 2.01 -6.01 28.34
CA ARG A 121 0.83 -5.89 29.22
C ARG A 121 0.78 -4.53 29.92
N GLY A 122 -0.35 -3.82 29.75
CA GLY A 122 -0.58 -2.49 30.31
C GLY A 122 0.11 -1.33 29.57
N GLN A 123 0.90 -1.63 28.53
CA GLN A 123 1.64 -0.60 27.80
C GLN A 123 0.77 0.11 26.75
N ARG A 124 1.21 1.32 26.39
CA ARG A 124 0.64 2.12 25.31
C ARG A 124 1.34 1.73 24.01
N ILE A 125 0.58 1.20 23.05
CA ILE A 125 1.12 0.77 21.75
C ILE A 125 0.54 1.64 20.63
N GLY A 126 1.42 2.25 19.83
CA GLY A 126 1.04 2.96 18.61
C GLY A 126 0.93 1.99 17.44
N VAL A 127 -0.14 2.09 16.67
CA VAL A 127 -0.35 1.29 15.45
C VAL A 127 -1.15 2.09 14.43
N GLU A 128 -0.87 1.90 13.15
CA GLU A 128 -1.67 2.51 12.10
C GLU A 128 -3.06 1.85 12.03
N ASN A 129 -4.10 2.65 11.83
CA ASN A 129 -5.47 2.14 11.68
C ASN A 129 -5.72 1.62 10.26
N THR A 130 -5.08 0.51 9.93
CA THR A 130 -5.18 -0.23 8.67
C THR A 130 -5.48 -1.70 8.96
N ALA A 131 -5.91 -2.45 7.95
CA ALA A 131 -6.10 -3.90 8.08
C ALA A 131 -4.76 -4.57 8.45
N LEU A 132 -3.65 -4.19 7.79
CA LEU A 132 -2.31 -4.69 8.11
C LEU A 132 -1.91 -4.37 9.57
N GLY A 133 -2.13 -3.13 10.04
CA GLY A 133 -1.83 -2.75 11.42
C GLY A 133 -2.59 -3.60 12.44
N ALA A 134 -3.88 -3.83 12.20
CA ALA A 134 -4.72 -4.70 13.04
C ALA A 134 -4.26 -6.17 12.97
N TYR A 135 -3.94 -6.66 11.77
CA TYR A 135 -3.43 -8.01 11.57
C TYR A 135 -2.11 -8.24 12.31
N PHE A 136 -1.11 -7.37 12.11
CA PHE A 136 0.18 -7.50 12.78
C PHE A 136 0.04 -7.44 14.31
N LEU A 137 -0.80 -6.52 14.83
CA LEU A 137 -1.11 -6.45 16.26
C LEU A 137 -1.74 -7.75 16.75
N SER A 138 -2.68 -8.34 16.03
CA SER A 138 -3.30 -9.62 16.42
C SER A 138 -2.26 -10.75 16.55
N ARG A 139 -1.29 -10.82 15.61
CA ARG A 139 -0.22 -11.81 15.65
C ARG A 139 0.74 -11.60 16.82
N VAL A 140 1.04 -10.33 17.14
CA VAL A 140 1.80 -9.97 18.34
C VAL A 140 1.07 -10.44 19.61
N LEU A 141 -0.24 -10.18 19.70
CA LEU A 141 -1.06 -10.59 20.85
C LEU A 141 -1.12 -12.11 21.00
N ASP A 142 -1.33 -12.85 19.91
CA ASP A 142 -1.32 -14.31 19.90
C ASP A 142 -0.02 -14.87 20.47
N GLN A 143 1.13 -14.36 20.00
CA GLN A 143 2.44 -14.80 20.45
C GLN A 143 2.76 -14.40 21.89
N ALA A 144 2.26 -13.25 22.32
CA ALA A 144 2.38 -12.76 23.69
C ALA A 144 1.45 -13.47 24.68
N GLN A 145 0.44 -14.20 24.18
CA GLN A 145 -0.69 -14.71 24.97
C GLN A 145 -1.43 -13.57 25.70
N LEU A 146 -1.63 -12.45 25.00
CA LEU A 146 -2.34 -11.26 25.44
C LEU A 146 -3.62 -11.10 24.65
N THR A 147 -4.52 -10.27 25.17
CA THR A 147 -5.71 -9.79 24.48
C THR A 147 -5.61 -8.29 24.22
N ILE A 148 -6.50 -7.75 23.40
CA ILE A 148 -6.54 -6.32 23.13
C ILE A 148 -6.78 -5.49 24.39
N ASP A 149 -7.53 -6.03 25.34
CA ASP A 149 -7.87 -5.38 26.63
C ASP A 149 -6.65 -5.30 27.57
N ASP A 150 -5.60 -6.07 27.29
CA ASP A 150 -4.33 -6.00 28.03
C ASP A 150 -3.45 -4.82 27.62
N LEU A 151 -3.82 -4.08 26.58
CA LEU A 151 -3.03 -2.96 26.01
C LEU A 151 -3.81 -1.65 26.00
N GLN A 152 -3.09 -0.55 25.87
CA GLN A 152 -3.65 0.76 25.52
C GLN A 152 -3.26 1.07 24.06
N VAL A 153 -4.13 0.75 23.12
CA VAL A 153 -3.86 0.94 21.68
C VAL A 153 -4.16 2.37 21.27
N LEU A 154 -3.18 3.04 20.67
CA LEU A 154 -3.31 4.36 20.08
C LEU A 154 -3.23 4.27 18.55
N SER A 155 -4.26 4.72 17.87
CA SER A 155 -4.25 4.84 16.40
C SER A 155 -3.36 6.02 16.00
N LEU A 156 -2.25 5.74 15.32
CA LEU A 156 -1.25 6.72 14.90
C LEU A 156 -0.80 6.42 13.47
N PRO A 157 -0.95 7.35 12.52
CA PRO A 157 -0.37 7.20 11.19
C PRO A 157 1.16 7.15 11.28
N VAL A 158 1.81 6.46 10.35
CA VAL A 158 3.27 6.17 10.40
C VAL A 158 4.10 7.44 10.61
N HIS A 159 3.77 8.53 9.92
CA HIS A 159 4.53 9.80 10.00
C HIS A 159 4.45 10.50 11.38
N GLU A 160 3.52 10.12 12.27
CA GLU A 160 3.39 10.64 13.63
C GLU A 160 4.07 9.75 14.69
N GLN A 161 4.40 8.50 14.34
CA GLN A 161 4.80 7.47 15.30
C GLN A 161 6.14 7.78 15.98
N VAL A 162 7.13 8.23 15.21
CA VAL A 162 8.46 8.58 15.74
C VAL A 162 8.36 9.74 16.75
N GLU A 163 7.59 10.77 16.41
CA GLU A 163 7.36 11.91 17.31
C GLU A 163 6.59 11.48 18.56
N ALA A 164 5.54 10.67 18.42
CA ALA A 164 4.76 10.15 19.56
C ALA A 164 5.64 9.30 20.50
N PHE A 165 6.56 8.52 19.94
CA PHE A 165 7.52 7.75 20.71
C PHE A 165 8.51 8.65 21.44
N ALA A 166 9.07 9.65 20.78
CA ALA A 166 9.94 10.67 21.38
C ALA A 166 9.28 11.41 22.55
N ALA A 167 8.04 11.83 22.33
CA ALA A 167 7.23 12.52 23.34
C ALA A 167 6.73 11.60 24.47
N LYS A 168 7.10 10.32 24.47
CA LYS A 168 6.66 9.30 25.44
C LYS A 168 5.14 9.15 25.52
N ARG A 169 4.43 9.41 24.42
CA ARG A 169 2.99 9.17 24.32
C ARG A 169 2.68 7.69 24.17
N ILE A 170 3.63 6.93 23.63
CA ILE A 170 3.59 5.47 23.44
C ILE A 170 4.86 4.82 24.00
N ASP A 171 4.75 3.57 24.41
CA ASP A 171 5.82 2.76 24.98
C ASP A 171 6.35 1.74 23.96
N ALA A 172 5.49 1.33 23.03
CA ALA A 172 5.80 0.48 21.89
C ALA A 172 5.11 0.98 20.62
N VAL A 173 5.60 0.56 19.46
CA VAL A 173 5.03 0.96 18.17
C VAL A 173 5.18 -0.16 17.14
N ILE A 174 4.08 -0.48 16.46
CA ILE A 174 4.07 -1.29 15.24
C ILE A 174 4.23 -0.34 14.06
N THR A 175 5.29 -0.55 13.27
CA THR A 175 5.69 0.34 12.19
C THR A 175 6.54 -0.39 11.15
N PHE A 176 6.96 0.34 10.13
CA PHE A 176 7.91 -0.17 9.15
C PHE A 176 9.36 -0.09 9.65
N ALA A 177 10.19 -1.04 9.23
CA ALA A 177 11.60 -1.08 9.61
C ALA A 177 12.40 0.15 9.13
N SER A 178 11.91 0.89 8.13
CA SER A 178 12.46 2.17 7.70
C SER A 178 12.47 3.22 8.81
N GLU A 179 11.52 3.16 9.75
CA GLU A 179 11.44 4.05 10.91
C GLU A 179 12.40 3.62 12.04
N GLY A 180 12.97 2.40 11.93
CA GLY A 180 13.84 1.80 12.93
C GLY A 180 15.00 2.71 13.36
N PRO A 181 15.83 3.24 12.45
CA PRO A 181 16.96 4.09 12.84
C PRO A 181 16.55 5.32 13.68
N ALA A 182 15.43 5.95 13.35
CA ALA A 182 14.90 7.09 14.10
C ALA A 182 14.40 6.68 15.48
N LEU A 183 13.72 5.56 15.61
CA LEU A 183 13.23 5.01 16.88
C LEU A 183 14.39 4.53 17.76
N GLU A 184 15.36 3.82 17.18
CA GLU A 184 16.53 3.30 17.89
C GLU A 184 17.41 4.43 18.46
N SER A 185 17.54 5.55 17.72
CA SER A 185 18.22 6.75 18.23
C SER A 185 17.55 7.33 19.48
N GLN A 186 16.30 6.98 19.74
CA GLN A 186 15.50 7.37 20.90
C GLN A 186 15.40 6.28 21.97
N GLY A 187 16.23 5.25 21.86
CA GLY A 187 16.33 4.17 22.82
C GLY A 187 15.31 3.05 22.61
N ALA A 188 14.63 3.00 21.47
CA ALA A 188 13.82 1.85 21.11
C ALA A 188 14.68 0.62 20.78
N ARG A 189 14.09 -0.55 20.97
CA ARG A 189 14.63 -1.84 20.49
C ARG A 189 13.57 -2.54 19.67
N ARG A 190 13.98 -3.19 18.60
CA ARG A 190 13.12 -4.12 17.87
C ARG A 190 12.96 -5.38 18.71
N ILE A 191 11.72 -5.71 19.07
CA ILE A 191 11.40 -6.90 19.89
C ILE A 191 10.62 -7.97 19.12
N PHE A 192 10.08 -7.61 17.94
CA PHE A 192 9.37 -8.52 17.04
C PHE A 192 9.41 -7.98 15.61
N ASP A 193 9.37 -8.86 14.61
CA ASP A 193 9.19 -8.46 13.21
C ASP A 193 8.62 -9.58 12.34
N SER A 194 8.31 -9.26 11.08
CA SER A 194 7.66 -10.14 10.12
C SER A 194 8.48 -11.39 9.73
N ARG A 195 9.77 -11.48 10.08
CA ARG A 195 10.54 -12.75 9.94
C ARG A 195 10.01 -13.85 10.87
N GLN A 196 9.30 -13.48 11.94
CA GLN A 196 8.63 -14.39 12.87
C GLN A 196 7.22 -14.78 12.39
N LEU A 197 6.78 -14.20 11.25
CA LEU A 197 5.51 -14.44 10.56
C LEU A 197 5.77 -14.80 9.09
N PRO A 198 6.52 -15.89 8.79
CA PRO A 198 6.98 -16.17 7.43
C PRO A 198 5.81 -16.43 6.48
N GLY A 199 5.72 -15.61 5.43
CA GLY A 199 4.70 -15.75 4.39
C GLY A 199 3.31 -15.25 4.79
N GLU A 200 3.16 -14.56 5.91
CA GLU A 200 1.86 -14.07 6.37
C GLU A 200 1.54 -12.65 5.85
N ILE A 201 2.55 -11.81 5.61
CA ILE A 201 2.37 -10.46 5.07
C ILE A 201 2.87 -10.45 3.64
N ILE A 202 1.93 -10.38 2.72
CA ILE A 202 2.17 -10.48 1.27
C ILE A 202 1.59 -9.24 0.61
N ASP A 203 2.42 -8.52 -0.15
CA ASP A 203 1.97 -7.40 -0.96
C ASP A 203 1.62 -7.85 -2.38
N VAL A 204 0.57 -7.28 -2.92
CA VAL A 204 0.01 -7.67 -4.21
C VAL A 204 -0.34 -6.45 -5.07
N LEU A 205 -0.32 -6.65 -6.39
CA LEU A 205 -0.99 -5.78 -7.34
C LEU A 205 -2.34 -6.41 -7.67
N VAL A 206 -3.42 -5.76 -7.29
CA VAL A 206 -4.79 -6.18 -7.56
C VAL A 206 -5.43 -5.26 -8.59
N VAL A 207 -6.28 -5.81 -9.45
CA VAL A 207 -7.06 -5.08 -10.45
C VAL A 207 -8.53 -5.43 -10.34
N ASP A 208 -9.39 -4.54 -10.79
CA ASP A 208 -10.77 -4.88 -11.11
C ASP A 208 -10.83 -5.34 -12.58
N ARG A 209 -11.25 -6.60 -12.81
CA ARG A 209 -11.34 -7.19 -14.15
C ARG A 209 -12.37 -6.51 -15.05
N GLN A 210 -13.31 -5.77 -14.49
CA GLN A 210 -14.29 -5.01 -15.26
C GLN A 210 -13.61 -3.86 -16.02
N TRP A 211 -12.52 -3.30 -15.49
CA TRP A 211 -11.83 -2.12 -16.03
C TRP A 211 -10.48 -2.44 -16.67
N VAL A 212 -9.81 -3.53 -16.24
CA VAL A 212 -8.46 -3.88 -16.72
C VAL A 212 -8.51 -5.17 -17.51
N ASN A 213 -8.39 -5.08 -18.82
CA ASN A 213 -8.45 -6.24 -19.74
C ASN A 213 -7.18 -7.10 -19.70
N PRO A 214 -7.20 -8.34 -20.26
CA PRO A 214 -6.05 -9.26 -20.20
C PRO A 214 -4.75 -8.72 -20.82
N LYS A 215 -4.82 -7.87 -21.85
CA LYS A 215 -3.63 -7.23 -22.45
C LYS A 215 -3.02 -6.23 -21.47
N GLN A 216 -3.83 -5.38 -20.87
CA GLN A 216 -3.42 -4.41 -19.88
C GLN A 216 -2.80 -5.06 -18.63
N ARG A 217 -3.39 -6.16 -18.13
CA ARG A 217 -2.81 -6.94 -17.01
C ARG A 217 -1.42 -7.47 -17.33
N ARG A 218 -1.17 -7.92 -18.56
CA ARG A 218 0.19 -8.32 -18.99
C ARG A 218 1.15 -7.14 -19.07
N GLN A 219 0.68 -5.98 -19.53
CA GLN A 219 1.49 -4.75 -19.57
C GLN A 219 1.90 -4.29 -18.16
N LEU A 220 0.98 -4.31 -17.19
CA LEU A 220 1.28 -3.98 -15.79
C LEU A 220 2.36 -4.89 -15.21
N ARG A 221 2.24 -6.21 -15.41
CA ARG A 221 3.28 -7.15 -14.98
C ARG A 221 4.64 -6.90 -15.67
N ALA A 222 4.61 -6.63 -16.97
CA ALA A 222 5.84 -6.35 -17.71
C ALA A 222 6.53 -5.08 -17.18
N LEU A 223 5.77 -4.00 -16.96
CA LEU A 223 6.28 -2.75 -16.40
C LEU A 223 6.98 -2.97 -15.04
N TRP A 224 6.37 -3.76 -14.16
CA TRP A 224 6.95 -4.11 -12.88
C TRP A 224 8.28 -4.84 -13.00
N PHE A 225 8.31 -5.91 -13.81
CA PHE A 225 9.53 -6.71 -13.98
C PHE A 225 10.62 -5.99 -14.77
N ASP A 226 10.27 -5.07 -15.67
CA ASP A 226 11.24 -4.22 -16.36
C ASP A 226 11.93 -3.28 -15.37
N ALA A 227 11.17 -2.66 -14.46
CA ALA A 227 11.73 -1.81 -13.41
C ALA A 227 12.62 -2.59 -12.42
N LEU A 228 12.27 -3.84 -12.09
CA LEU A 228 13.09 -4.69 -11.21
C LEU A 228 14.44 -5.07 -11.81
N ARG A 229 14.59 -5.02 -13.14
CA ARG A 229 15.84 -5.39 -13.85
C ARG A 229 16.79 -4.22 -14.06
N THR A 230 16.35 -3.00 -13.73
CA THR A 230 17.14 -1.77 -13.81
C THR A 230 18.06 -1.60 -12.61
#